data_f0a27daf7dff7bfdfca23bfc3219d587
#
_entry.id   f0a27daf7dff7bfdfca23bfc3219d587
#
_cell.length_a   1.000
_cell.length_b   1.000
_cell.length_c   1.000
_cell.angle_alpha   90.00
_cell.angle_beta   90.00
_cell.angle_gamma   90.00
#
_symmetry.space_group_name_H-M   'P 1'
#
loop_
_entity.id
_entity.type
_entity.pdbx_description
1 polymer ?
#
loop_
_entity_poly.entity_id
_entity_poly.type
_entity_poly.pdbx_seq_one_letter_code
_entity_poly.pdbx_strand_id
1 'polypeptide(L)'
;IIKKLSKNKKFTDFSLFVILSFYIMAIGFPISGLRAFLFYILYKGNTYLEEDIDTKDLFFLSLSIILIINPMAIYSISLLLSYGAIFGLIFVYSHLIERVSSRSLVSKSIVGTLSVIISVFPLINYYFSGFSILVFLANLIIVPIYSLIISLGFLMGLGIFPCLLGRFLNLLMNATYGLESLLLSKGSIFLTLKAFKFEYIFIYYILLLVILNRRKLDEIIRPNLKIIEIYGVLVFLLMGFGIYRDLMTFEISQLYIDQGDCALISYKGRNYLIDTGGARFENKIAEKYLFPSLKLRGVSTIDGIFISHFDEDHFGNLNKILENYKVKNIFINHLPEDPSILEEGEKYSKIIKLSKGDRIKLFKDTRMEVLLDNEKKEEENDKSMVLLLDHKSFKTLFTGDISADIEREINSKVDLLKVAHHGSRTSTCDEFLEKTRPKLAVISAGYENSYGHPHKESLENLEKHGIIYYVTSRDGEVDFKILGNQLSIERNNREEDYKFYLLSIILNTSLLYIVARKNYELQKNLQR
;
A
#
# COMPACT_ATOMS: atom_id res chain seq x y z
N ILE A 1 17.61 -5.60 35.41
CA ILE A 1 17.82 -6.74 36.34
C ILE A 1 19.29 -7.08 36.40
N ILE A 2 19.97 -7.43 35.30
CA ILE A 2 21.40 -7.82 35.26
C ILE A 2 22.29 -6.70 35.84
N LYS A 3 22.02 -5.43 35.54
CA LYS A 3 22.70 -4.27 36.16
C LYS A 3 22.54 -4.16 37.67
N LYS A 4 21.47 -4.72 38.25
CA LYS A 4 21.26 -4.76 39.71
C LYS A 4 21.94 -5.97 40.37
N LEU A 5 22.16 -7.04 39.61
CA LEU A 5 22.75 -8.29 40.09
C LEU A 5 24.28 -8.30 40.04
N SER A 6 24.89 -7.53 39.15
CA SER A 6 26.36 -7.43 39.06
C SER A 6 26.83 -5.98 39.10
N LYS A 7 27.79 -5.71 40.01
CA LYS A 7 28.50 -4.43 40.07
C LYS A 7 29.55 -4.29 38.95
N ASN A 8 29.93 -5.40 38.30
CA ASN A 8 30.92 -5.41 37.24
C ASN A 8 30.25 -5.08 35.87
N LYS A 9 30.50 -3.88 35.40
CA LYS A 9 29.95 -3.37 34.13
C LYS A 9 30.34 -4.24 32.92
N LYS A 10 31.59 -4.70 32.86
CA LYS A 10 32.09 -5.56 31.77
C LYS A 10 31.36 -6.90 31.71
N PHE A 11 31.15 -7.53 32.87
CA PHE A 11 30.41 -8.79 32.98
C PHE A 11 28.95 -8.61 32.57
N THR A 12 28.31 -7.52 32.98
CA THR A 12 26.93 -7.20 32.59
C THR A 12 26.80 -7.02 31.08
N ASP A 13 27.72 -6.29 30.48
CA ASP A 13 27.66 -6.01 29.01
C ASP A 13 27.95 -7.27 28.19
N PHE A 14 28.91 -8.12 28.64
CA PHE A 14 29.16 -9.42 28.03
C PHE A 14 27.97 -10.37 28.13
N SER A 15 27.34 -10.45 29.30
CA SER A 15 26.13 -11.27 29.49
C SER A 15 25.00 -10.81 28.60
N LEU A 16 24.79 -9.50 28.47
CA LEU A 16 23.78 -8.93 27.54
C LEU A 16 24.11 -9.26 26.07
N PHE A 17 25.37 -9.18 25.69
CA PHE A 17 25.80 -9.55 24.34
C PHE A 17 25.48 -11.00 24.03
N VAL A 18 25.80 -11.92 24.91
CA VAL A 18 25.54 -13.36 24.74
C VAL A 18 24.01 -13.63 24.65
N ILE A 19 23.23 -13.05 25.56
CA ILE A 19 21.77 -13.23 25.59
C ILE A 19 21.14 -12.69 24.32
N LEU A 20 21.53 -11.49 23.88
CA LEU A 20 21.00 -10.89 22.66
C LEU A 20 21.41 -11.67 21.42
N SER A 21 22.65 -12.16 21.35
CA SER A 21 23.12 -13.01 20.24
C SER A 21 22.29 -14.28 20.13
N PHE A 22 22.09 -14.97 21.26
CA PHE A 22 21.27 -16.18 21.31
C PHE A 22 19.81 -15.90 20.93
N TYR A 23 19.23 -14.81 21.42
CA TYR A 23 17.87 -14.41 21.10
C TYR A 23 17.70 -14.14 19.60
N ILE A 24 18.62 -13.38 18.99
CA ILE A 24 18.55 -13.08 17.54
C ILE A 24 18.69 -14.35 16.70
N MET A 25 19.56 -15.27 17.13
CA MET A 25 19.73 -16.58 16.47
C MET A 25 18.45 -17.43 16.60
N ALA A 26 17.83 -17.44 17.76
CA ALA A 26 16.60 -18.21 18.02
C ALA A 26 15.38 -17.73 17.21
N ILE A 27 15.31 -16.43 16.90
CA ILE A 27 14.19 -15.85 16.10
C ILE A 27 14.50 -15.76 14.60
N GLY A 28 15.61 -16.35 14.12
CA GLY A 28 15.93 -16.44 12.70
C GLY A 28 16.44 -15.14 12.07
N PHE A 29 17.20 -14.32 12.80
CA PHE A 29 17.85 -13.11 12.30
C PHE A 29 16.92 -12.09 11.60
N PRO A 30 15.79 -11.69 12.19
CA PRO A 30 14.94 -10.68 11.56
C PRO A 30 15.69 -9.34 11.42
N ILE A 31 15.50 -8.64 10.31
CA ILE A 31 16.23 -7.40 9.98
C ILE A 31 16.10 -6.34 11.08
N SER A 32 14.91 -6.20 11.69
CA SER A 32 14.68 -5.27 12.80
C SER A 32 15.47 -5.63 14.06
N GLY A 33 15.60 -6.93 14.36
CA GLY A 33 16.40 -7.44 15.47
C GLY A 33 17.90 -7.26 15.23
N LEU A 34 18.37 -7.63 14.03
CA LEU A 34 19.79 -7.43 13.63
C LEU A 34 20.21 -5.97 13.76
N ARG A 35 19.35 -5.03 13.35
CA ARG A 35 19.62 -3.61 13.49
C ARG A 35 19.82 -3.21 14.97
N ALA A 36 18.89 -3.61 15.83
CA ALA A 36 18.98 -3.26 17.26
C ALA A 36 20.24 -3.85 17.90
N PHE A 37 20.58 -5.08 17.53
CA PHE A 37 21.79 -5.76 18.00
C PHE A 37 23.07 -5.10 17.48
N LEU A 38 23.13 -4.78 16.19
CA LEU A 38 24.26 -4.08 15.59
C LEU A 38 24.47 -2.71 16.22
N PHE A 39 23.40 -1.94 16.43
CA PHE A 39 23.48 -0.65 17.09
C PHE A 39 23.98 -0.78 18.53
N TYR A 40 23.53 -1.82 19.26
CA TYR A 40 24.04 -2.12 20.60
C TYR A 40 25.54 -2.42 20.59
N ILE A 41 26.02 -3.25 19.66
CA ILE A 41 27.45 -3.57 19.51
C ILE A 41 28.26 -2.31 19.22
N LEU A 42 27.84 -1.50 18.25
CA LEU A 42 28.54 -0.26 17.88
C LEU A 42 28.58 0.73 19.03
N TYR A 43 27.45 0.92 19.73
CA TYR A 43 27.36 1.81 20.88
C TYR A 43 28.27 1.36 22.01
N LYS A 44 28.34 0.04 22.31
CA LYS A 44 29.23 -0.50 23.31
C LYS A 44 30.70 -0.44 22.90
N GLY A 45 31.00 -0.77 21.64
CA GLY A 45 32.32 -0.61 21.04
C GLY A 45 32.86 0.81 21.20
N ASN A 46 32.05 1.80 20.82
CA ASN A 46 32.36 3.22 21.01
C ASN A 46 32.72 3.55 22.49
N THR A 47 31.91 3.03 23.45
CA THR A 47 32.12 3.25 24.87
C THR A 47 33.43 2.59 25.38
N TYR A 48 33.79 1.40 24.86
CA TYR A 48 34.99 0.66 25.29
C TYR A 48 36.27 1.14 24.62
N LEU A 49 36.17 1.67 23.39
CA LEU A 49 37.31 2.24 22.66
C LEU A 49 37.61 3.68 23.09
N GLU A 50 36.79 4.23 24.01
CA GLU A 50 36.87 5.62 24.48
C GLU A 50 36.79 6.64 23.32
N GLU A 51 36.15 6.23 22.21
CA GLU A 51 35.88 7.10 21.06
C GLU A 51 34.65 7.95 21.31
N ASP A 52 34.71 9.23 20.89
CA ASP A 52 33.56 10.15 21.01
C ASP A 52 32.77 10.25 19.71
N ILE A 53 32.30 9.08 19.24
CA ILE A 53 31.48 8.99 18.04
C ILE A 53 30.03 9.39 18.36
N ASP A 54 29.48 10.39 17.66
CA ASP A 54 28.10 10.82 17.88
C ASP A 54 27.10 9.67 17.53
N THR A 55 25.99 9.62 18.27
CA THR A 55 24.89 8.67 18.02
C THR A 55 24.37 8.75 16.57
N LYS A 56 24.45 9.92 15.94
CA LYS A 56 24.11 10.11 14.52
C LYS A 56 25.04 9.36 13.58
N ASP A 57 26.33 9.35 13.88
CA ASP A 57 27.32 8.63 13.08
C ASP A 57 27.16 7.12 13.24
N LEU A 58 26.88 6.65 14.48
CA LEU A 58 26.54 5.24 14.73
C LEU A 58 25.27 4.79 13.99
N PHE A 59 24.29 5.67 13.87
CA PHE A 59 23.10 5.42 13.07
C PHE A 59 23.44 5.16 11.59
N PHE A 60 24.19 6.06 10.96
CA PHE A 60 24.59 5.89 9.56
C PHE A 60 25.53 4.71 9.37
N LEU A 61 26.47 4.48 10.30
CA LEU A 61 27.37 3.33 10.23
C LEU A 61 26.59 2.01 10.29
N SER A 62 25.62 1.90 11.19
CA SER A 62 24.79 0.68 11.31
C SER A 62 23.97 0.42 10.05
N LEU A 63 23.40 1.46 9.43
CA LEU A 63 22.68 1.36 8.17
C LEU A 63 23.60 0.92 7.03
N SER A 64 24.76 1.54 6.92
CA SER A 64 25.77 1.19 5.90
C SER A 64 26.21 -0.27 5.99
N ILE A 65 26.48 -0.76 7.20
CA ILE A 65 26.87 -2.17 7.42
C ILE A 65 25.77 -3.13 6.92
N ILE A 66 24.50 -2.86 7.28
CA ILE A 66 23.38 -3.72 6.83
C ILE A 66 23.25 -3.71 5.32
N LEU A 67 23.35 -2.54 4.67
CA LEU A 67 23.22 -2.42 3.22
C LEU A 67 24.42 -3.00 2.45
N ILE A 68 25.62 -3.02 3.06
CA ILE A 68 26.78 -3.70 2.48
C ILE A 68 26.59 -5.23 2.53
N ILE A 69 26.09 -5.76 3.65
CA ILE A 69 25.85 -7.19 3.83
C ILE A 69 24.70 -7.68 2.94
N ASN A 70 23.62 -6.90 2.89
CA ASN A 70 22.42 -7.20 2.10
C ASN A 70 21.87 -5.93 1.45
N PRO A 71 22.28 -5.58 0.22
CA PRO A 71 21.77 -4.41 -0.48
C PRO A 71 20.25 -4.43 -0.69
N MET A 72 19.67 -5.63 -0.88
CA MET A 72 18.23 -5.80 -1.06
C MET A 72 17.41 -5.53 0.20
N ALA A 73 18.05 -5.40 1.36
CA ALA A 73 17.36 -5.03 2.59
C ALA A 73 16.68 -3.65 2.51
N ILE A 74 17.10 -2.77 1.59
CA ILE A 74 16.46 -1.46 1.37
C ILE A 74 15.00 -1.59 0.92
N TYR A 75 14.64 -2.69 0.28
CA TYR A 75 13.24 -2.99 -0.10
C TYR A 75 12.40 -3.51 1.07
N SER A 76 13.04 -3.85 2.18
CA SER A 76 12.33 -4.34 3.35
C SER A 76 11.60 -3.20 4.05
N ILE A 77 10.27 -3.27 4.09
CA ILE A 77 9.43 -2.35 4.86
C ILE A 77 9.89 -2.31 6.32
N SER A 78 10.28 -3.46 6.87
CA SER A 78 10.80 -3.57 8.25
C SER A 78 12.06 -2.73 8.47
N LEU A 79 13.00 -2.71 7.50
CA LEU A 79 14.19 -1.86 7.58
C LEU A 79 13.80 -0.38 7.54
N LEU A 80 13.03 0.00 6.52
CA LEU A 80 12.66 1.40 6.27
C LEU A 80 11.90 2.02 7.44
N LEU A 81 10.87 1.35 7.95
CA LEU A 81 10.10 1.84 9.10
C LEU A 81 10.96 1.90 10.37
N SER A 82 11.82 0.94 10.54
CA SER A 82 12.68 0.83 11.70
C SER A 82 13.75 1.92 11.74
N TYR A 83 14.44 2.16 10.62
CA TYR A 83 15.40 3.28 10.52
C TYR A 83 14.71 4.64 10.48
N GLY A 84 13.54 4.73 9.85
CA GLY A 84 12.69 5.92 9.91
C GLY A 84 12.29 6.30 11.35
N ALA A 85 11.92 5.31 12.17
CA ALA A 85 11.60 5.54 13.58
C ALA A 85 12.82 6.05 14.38
N ILE A 86 13.99 5.44 14.19
CA ILE A 86 15.23 5.90 14.86
C ILE A 86 15.64 7.29 14.35
N PHE A 87 15.52 7.55 13.06
CA PHE A 87 15.75 8.88 12.50
C PHE A 87 14.87 9.92 13.20
N GLY A 88 13.58 9.59 13.41
CA GLY A 88 12.66 10.42 14.19
C GLY A 88 13.16 10.71 15.61
N LEU A 89 13.62 9.69 16.31
CA LEU A 89 14.11 9.85 17.69
C LEU A 89 15.45 10.60 17.78
N ILE A 90 16.34 10.45 16.82
CA ILE A 90 17.65 11.11 16.86
C ILE A 90 17.57 12.55 16.36
N PHE A 91 16.90 12.80 15.24
CA PHE A 91 16.93 14.09 14.57
C PHE A 91 15.69 14.95 14.85
N VAL A 92 14.48 14.37 14.78
CA VAL A 92 13.23 15.14 14.93
C VAL A 92 12.93 15.39 16.41
N TYR A 93 13.09 14.38 17.26
CA TYR A 93 12.83 14.51 18.70
C TYR A 93 13.68 15.60 19.36
N SER A 94 14.98 15.63 19.08
CA SER A 94 15.89 16.64 19.62
C SER A 94 15.43 18.06 19.27
N HIS A 95 14.91 18.26 18.06
CA HIS A 95 14.41 19.54 17.58
C HIS A 95 13.06 19.94 18.19
N LEU A 96 12.16 18.98 18.41
CA LEU A 96 10.84 19.23 18.97
C LEU A 96 10.86 19.41 20.48
N ILE A 97 11.66 18.63 21.22
CA ILE A 97 11.68 18.67 22.69
C ILE A 97 12.23 20.00 23.22
N GLU A 98 13.10 20.68 22.48
CA GLU A 98 13.60 22.01 22.82
C GLU A 98 12.49 23.07 22.86
N ARG A 99 11.40 22.88 22.13
CA ARG A 99 10.25 23.79 22.02
C ARG A 99 9.17 23.54 23.06
N VAL A 100 9.28 22.44 23.80
CA VAL A 100 8.27 22.05 24.80
C VAL A 100 8.73 22.50 26.18
N SER A 101 7.93 23.35 26.83
CA SER A 101 8.24 23.91 28.16
C SER A 101 8.20 22.85 29.25
N SER A 102 7.30 21.88 29.17
CA SER A 102 7.17 20.79 30.14
C SER A 102 8.06 19.61 29.76
N ARG A 103 8.95 19.19 30.68
CA ARG A 103 9.81 18.01 30.53
C ARG A 103 9.30 16.79 31.30
N SER A 104 8.01 16.69 31.53
CA SER A 104 7.38 15.52 32.18
C SER A 104 7.58 14.26 31.33
N LEU A 105 7.46 13.06 31.96
CA LEU A 105 7.53 11.80 31.23
C LEU A 105 6.48 11.71 30.11
N VAL A 106 5.28 12.22 30.38
CA VAL A 106 4.18 12.24 29.41
C VAL A 106 4.52 13.11 28.20
N SER A 107 5.04 14.34 28.43
CA SER A 107 5.40 15.22 27.34
C SER A 107 6.55 14.65 26.49
N LYS A 108 7.55 14.02 27.11
CA LYS A 108 8.63 13.32 26.40
C LYS A 108 8.10 12.16 25.56
N SER A 109 7.17 11.38 26.08
CA SER A 109 6.54 10.26 25.37
C SER A 109 5.73 10.74 24.17
N ILE A 110 4.92 11.81 24.34
CA ILE A 110 4.15 12.41 23.25
C ILE A 110 5.08 12.96 22.16
N VAL A 111 6.11 13.72 22.52
CA VAL A 111 7.07 14.27 21.55
C VAL A 111 7.83 13.15 20.85
N GLY A 112 8.20 12.08 21.58
CA GLY A 112 8.85 10.90 20.99
C GLY A 112 7.94 10.23 19.93
N THR A 113 6.68 9.98 20.28
CA THR A 113 5.70 9.39 19.36
C THR A 113 5.48 10.27 18.13
N LEU A 114 5.28 11.59 18.33
CA LEU A 114 5.16 12.56 17.23
C LEU A 114 6.38 12.54 16.30
N SER A 115 7.58 12.50 16.88
CA SER A 115 8.83 12.49 16.12
C SER A 115 8.96 11.25 15.24
N VAL A 116 8.56 10.09 15.78
CA VAL A 116 8.52 8.84 15.02
C VAL A 116 7.49 8.93 13.90
N ILE A 117 6.26 9.36 14.21
CA ILE A 117 5.19 9.47 13.21
C ILE A 117 5.58 10.42 12.08
N ILE A 118 6.08 11.61 12.38
CA ILE A 118 6.57 12.56 11.37
C ILE A 118 7.59 11.88 10.47
N SER A 119 8.52 11.12 11.03
CA SER A 119 9.57 10.48 10.23
C SER A 119 9.09 9.32 9.37
N VAL A 120 8.15 8.50 9.85
CA VAL A 120 7.71 7.29 9.14
C VAL A 120 6.43 7.52 8.31
N PHE A 121 5.73 8.63 8.49
CA PHE A 121 4.46 8.92 7.84
C PHE A 121 4.48 8.75 6.31
N PRO A 122 5.46 9.30 5.55
CA PRO A 122 5.48 9.14 4.11
C PRO A 122 5.65 7.67 3.69
N LEU A 123 6.44 6.90 4.45
CA LEU A 123 6.62 5.47 4.21
C LEU A 123 5.36 4.68 4.53
N ILE A 124 4.71 4.98 5.67
CA ILE A 124 3.44 4.35 6.05
C ILE A 124 2.38 4.63 4.99
N ASN A 125 2.27 5.87 4.52
CA ASN A 125 1.30 6.20 3.47
C ASN A 125 1.63 5.48 2.15
N TYR A 126 2.89 5.39 1.76
CA TYR A 126 3.31 4.72 0.54
C TYR A 126 2.98 3.21 0.54
N TYR A 127 3.27 2.52 1.66
CA TYR A 127 3.09 1.07 1.75
C TYR A 127 1.68 0.64 2.20
N PHE A 128 1.01 1.46 3.01
CA PHE A 128 -0.27 1.09 3.65
C PHE A 128 -1.44 2.00 3.28
N SER A 129 -1.19 3.05 2.49
CA SER A 129 -2.21 3.98 1.96
C SER A 129 -3.09 4.62 3.04
N GLY A 130 -2.49 4.94 4.18
CA GLY A 130 -3.17 5.59 5.28
C GLY A 130 -2.57 5.27 6.65
N PHE A 131 -3.14 5.85 7.69
CA PHE A 131 -2.74 5.58 9.07
C PHE A 131 -3.93 5.72 10.03
N SER A 132 -3.85 5.02 11.16
CA SER A 132 -4.84 5.16 12.23
C SER A 132 -4.40 6.26 13.21
N ILE A 133 -5.31 7.18 13.52
CA ILE A 133 -5.08 8.21 14.56
C ILE A 133 -4.87 7.55 15.93
N LEU A 134 -5.43 6.36 16.13
CA LEU A 134 -5.28 5.60 17.36
C LEU A 134 -3.86 5.14 17.67
N VAL A 135 -2.93 5.23 16.69
CA VAL A 135 -1.49 4.95 16.90
C VAL A 135 -0.90 5.77 18.04
N PHE A 136 -1.36 7.01 18.25
CA PHE A 136 -0.93 7.83 19.39
C PHE A 136 -1.30 7.20 20.72
N LEU A 137 -2.55 6.77 20.88
CA LEU A 137 -3.03 6.12 22.10
C LEU A 137 -2.39 4.74 22.27
N ALA A 138 -2.26 3.98 21.20
CA ALA A 138 -1.60 2.68 21.21
C ALA A 138 -0.15 2.81 21.70
N ASN A 139 0.64 3.71 21.15
CA ASN A 139 2.03 3.91 21.57
C ASN A 139 2.15 4.40 23.02
N LEU A 140 1.23 5.23 23.48
CA LEU A 140 1.27 5.77 24.84
C LEU A 140 0.91 4.71 25.90
N ILE A 141 -0.04 3.82 25.61
CA ILE A 141 -0.63 2.88 26.57
C ILE A 141 -0.16 1.46 26.31
N ILE A 142 -0.28 0.97 25.07
CA ILE A 142 -0.06 -0.44 24.73
C ILE A 142 1.42 -0.79 24.74
N VAL A 143 2.29 0.05 24.18
CA VAL A 143 3.74 -0.23 24.11
C VAL A 143 4.38 -0.40 25.49
N PRO A 144 4.12 0.42 26.53
CA PRO A 144 4.60 0.17 27.89
C PRO A 144 4.12 -1.16 28.46
N ILE A 145 2.86 -1.55 28.22
CA ILE A 145 2.30 -2.81 28.69
C ILE A 145 2.99 -4.00 28.02
N TYR A 146 3.17 -3.97 26.69
CA TYR A 146 3.91 -5.02 25.97
C TYR A 146 5.38 -5.12 26.44
N SER A 147 6.03 -3.99 26.73
CA SER A 147 7.38 -3.98 27.28
C SER A 147 7.45 -4.69 28.64
N LEU A 148 6.43 -4.54 29.47
CA LEU A 148 6.28 -5.25 30.74
C LEU A 148 6.01 -6.75 30.52
N ILE A 149 5.10 -7.09 29.61
CA ILE A 149 4.76 -8.49 29.23
C ILE A 149 6.02 -9.23 28.77
N ILE A 150 6.79 -8.65 27.86
CA ILE A 150 8.03 -9.25 27.34
C ILE A 150 9.04 -9.45 28.46
N SER A 151 9.21 -8.46 29.34
CA SER A 151 10.16 -8.53 30.46
C SER A 151 9.78 -9.63 31.45
N LEU A 152 8.51 -9.75 31.80
CA LEU A 152 8.00 -10.79 32.71
C LEU A 152 8.00 -12.18 32.04
N GLY A 153 7.67 -12.26 30.74
CA GLY A 153 7.77 -13.49 29.97
C GLY A 153 9.18 -14.05 29.92
N PHE A 154 10.18 -13.17 29.78
CA PHE A 154 11.58 -13.56 29.84
C PHE A 154 11.97 -14.14 31.23
N LEU A 155 11.50 -13.52 32.33
CA LEU A 155 11.72 -14.03 33.68
C LEU A 155 11.06 -15.40 33.90
N MET A 156 9.84 -15.57 33.38
CA MET A 156 9.12 -16.84 33.42
C MET A 156 9.87 -17.92 32.64
N GLY A 157 10.41 -17.60 31.47
CA GLY A 157 11.25 -18.50 30.66
C GLY A 157 12.51 -18.97 31.35
N LEU A 158 13.06 -18.16 32.27
CA LEU A 158 14.18 -18.51 33.13
C LEU A 158 13.75 -19.38 34.35
N GLY A 159 12.51 -19.81 34.44
CA GLY A 159 11.98 -20.62 35.54
C GLY A 159 11.68 -19.82 36.82
N ILE A 160 11.70 -18.49 36.79
CA ILE A 160 11.45 -17.65 37.95
C ILE A 160 9.94 -17.53 38.17
N PHE A 161 9.44 -18.14 39.25
CA PHE A 161 8.02 -18.16 39.66
C PHE A 161 7.03 -18.39 38.50
N PRO A 162 7.17 -19.47 37.68
CA PRO A 162 6.43 -19.60 36.41
C PRO A 162 4.90 -19.60 36.59
N CYS A 163 4.37 -20.21 37.65
CA CYS A 163 2.93 -20.23 37.91
C CYS A 163 2.36 -18.86 38.25
N LEU A 164 3.06 -18.08 39.10
CA LEU A 164 2.63 -16.74 39.50
C LEU A 164 2.71 -15.75 38.32
N LEU A 165 3.88 -15.74 37.66
CA LEU A 165 4.12 -14.88 36.50
C LEU A 165 3.21 -15.24 35.32
N GLY A 166 2.93 -16.53 35.08
CA GLY A 166 2.03 -16.99 34.04
C GLY A 166 0.60 -16.49 34.25
N ARG A 167 0.08 -16.56 35.49
CA ARG A 167 -1.26 -15.99 35.79
C ARG A 167 -1.31 -14.48 35.59
N PHE A 168 -0.28 -13.77 36.02
CA PHE A 168 -0.22 -12.31 35.89
C PHE A 168 -0.06 -11.88 34.42
N LEU A 169 0.77 -12.59 33.64
CA LEU A 169 0.91 -12.39 32.21
C LEU A 169 -0.40 -12.61 31.45
N ASN A 170 -1.14 -13.69 31.80
CA ASN A 170 -2.42 -13.95 31.18
C ASN A 170 -3.44 -12.84 31.47
N LEU A 171 -3.47 -12.33 32.72
CA LEU A 171 -4.30 -11.18 33.06
C LEU A 171 -3.92 -9.94 32.23
N LEU A 172 -2.64 -9.61 32.13
CA LEU A 172 -2.16 -8.48 31.32
C LEU A 172 -2.46 -8.63 29.86
N MET A 173 -2.28 -9.81 29.29
CA MET A 173 -2.59 -10.11 27.89
C MET A 173 -4.09 -9.95 27.61
N ASN A 174 -4.95 -10.52 28.45
CA ASN A 174 -6.40 -10.40 28.31
C ASN A 174 -6.87 -8.93 28.44
N ALA A 175 -6.28 -8.17 29.37
CA ALA A 175 -6.56 -6.74 29.49
C ALA A 175 -6.12 -5.95 28.25
N THR A 176 -4.98 -6.31 27.66
CA THR A 176 -4.47 -5.68 26.43
C THR A 176 -5.36 -6.00 25.24
N TYR A 177 -5.77 -7.26 25.06
CA TYR A 177 -6.72 -7.66 24.02
C TYR A 177 -8.08 -6.97 24.19
N GLY A 178 -8.59 -6.87 25.42
CA GLY A 178 -9.82 -6.13 25.70
C GLY A 178 -9.71 -4.66 25.32
N LEU A 179 -8.57 -4.02 25.60
CA LEU A 179 -8.31 -2.63 25.23
C LEU A 179 -8.20 -2.47 23.70
N GLU A 180 -7.47 -3.36 23.03
CA GLU A 180 -7.34 -3.36 21.57
C GLU A 180 -8.70 -3.56 20.90
N SER A 181 -9.50 -4.52 21.34
CA SER A 181 -10.84 -4.77 20.81
C SER A 181 -11.76 -3.56 21.00
N LEU A 182 -11.68 -2.88 22.15
CA LEU A 182 -12.45 -1.66 22.43
C LEU A 182 -12.01 -0.48 21.55
N LEU A 183 -10.72 -0.35 21.27
CA LEU A 183 -10.19 0.65 20.34
C LEU A 183 -10.61 0.36 18.90
N LEU A 184 -10.62 -0.90 18.49
CA LEU A 184 -11.00 -1.32 17.14
C LEU A 184 -12.52 -1.26 16.93
N SER A 185 -13.34 -1.63 17.92
CA SER A 185 -14.81 -1.69 17.81
C SER A 185 -15.48 -0.32 17.69
N LYS A 186 -14.85 0.75 18.21
CA LYS A 186 -15.36 2.13 18.10
C LYS A 186 -15.08 2.81 16.76
N GLY A 187 -14.79 2.02 15.72
CA GLY A 187 -14.42 2.50 14.40
C GLY A 187 -13.05 3.17 14.47
N SER A 188 -12.00 2.41 14.17
CA SER A 188 -10.69 3.00 13.98
C SER A 188 -10.85 4.13 12.96
N ILE A 189 -10.59 5.38 13.37
CA ILE A 189 -10.50 6.50 12.43
C ILE A 189 -9.22 6.25 11.64
N PHE A 190 -9.35 5.33 10.68
CA PHE A 190 -8.30 5.05 9.72
C PHE A 190 -8.47 6.06 8.59
N LEU A 191 -7.52 6.96 8.47
CA LEU A 191 -7.47 7.90 7.37
C LEU A 191 -6.86 7.17 6.17
N THR A 192 -7.72 6.72 5.27
CA THR A 192 -7.26 6.23 3.96
C THR A 192 -6.86 7.41 3.11
N LEU A 193 -5.63 7.38 2.66
CA LEU A 193 -5.07 8.38 1.75
C LEU A 193 -4.58 7.64 0.51
N LYS A 194 -4.74 8.23 -0.66
CA LYS A 194 -4.06 7.68 -1.87
C LYS A 194 -2.57 7.54 -1.57
N ALA A 195 -1.98 6.42 -1.95
CA ALA A 195 -0.56 6.18 -1.75
C ALA A 195 0.27 7.31 -2.34
N PHE A 196 1.25 7.77 -1.59
CA PHE A 196 2.17 8.78 -2.10
C PHE A 196 2.95 8.20 -3.28
N LYS A 197 3.16 9.01 -4.32
CA LYS A 197 4.16 8.67 -5.34
C LYS A 197 5.54 8.75 -4.71
N PHE A 198 6.44 7.92 -5.20
CA PHE A 198 7.80 7.82 -4.66
C PHE A 198 8.53 9.18 -4.61
N GLU A 199 8.32 10.02 -5.61
CA GLU A 199 8.90 11.36 -5.71
C GLU A 199 8.49 12.25 -4.53
N TYR A 200 7.26 12.10 -4.02
CA TYR A 200 6.77 12.89 -2.86
C TYR A 200 7.46 12.48 -1.56
N ILE A 201 7.83 11.21 -1.41
CA ILE A 201 8.60 10.73 -0.26
C ILE A 201 9.96 11.42 -0.22
N PHE A 202 10.63 11.47 -1.37
CA PHE A 202 11.94 12.11 -1.49
C PHE A 202 11.89 13.61 -1.17
N ILE A 203 10.91 14.31 -1.76
CA ILE A 203 10.66 15.72 -1.48
C ILE A 203 10.38 15.97 0.00
N TYR A 204 9.56 15.13 0.61
CA TYR A 204 9.22 15.21 2.04
C TYR A 204 10.47 15.13 2.92
N TYR A 205 11.34 14.15 2.69
CA TYR A 205 12.56 14.02 3.50
C TYR A 205 13.57 15.14 3.26
N ILE A 206 13.69 15.66 2.04
CA ILE A 206 14.50 16.87 1.79
C ILE A 206 13.96 18.04 2.60
N LEU A 207 12.65 18.30 2.54
CA LEU A 207 12.03 19.40 3.32
C LEU A 207 12.22 19.19 4.82
N LEU A 208 12.04 17.97 5.32
CA LEU A 208 12.28 17.64 6.72
C LEU A 208 13.73 17.93 7.13
N LEU A 209 14.71 17.52 6.33
CA LEU A 209 16.13 17.81 6.58
C LEU A 209 16.45 19.31 6.58
N VAL A 210 15.85 20.07 5.67
CA VAL A 210 15.99 21.55 5.64
C VAL A 210 15.43 22.17 6.92
N ILE A 211 14.24 21.75 7.35
CA ILE A 211 13.61 22.25 8.59
C ILE A 211 14.47 21.93 9.83
N LEU A 212 14.99 20.70 9.92
CA LEU A 212 15.81 20.25 11.04
C LEU A 212 17.18 20.95 11.13
N ASN A 213 17.75 21.32 9.98
CA ASN A 213 19.06 21.96 9.92
C ASN A 213 18.97 23.50 9.77
N ARG A 214 17.79 24.10 9.90
CA ARG A 214 17.55 25.53 9.68
C ARG A 214 18.58 26.42 10.36
N ARG A 215 18.98 26.16 11.60
CA ARG A 215 19.96 26.96 12.35
C ARG A 215 21.38 26.92 11.73
N LYS A 216 21.81 25.77 11.21
CA LYS A 216 23.12 25.64 10.54
C LYS A 216 23.08 26.18 9.12
N LEU A 217 21.93 26.07 8.47
CA LEU A 217 21.67 26.63 7.16
C LEU A 217 21.53 28.15 7.22
N ASP A 218 21.13 28.74 8.35
CA ASP A 218 21.01 30.19 8.53
C ASP A 218 22.32 30.95 8.23
N GLU A 219 23.48 30.35 8.54
CA GLU A 219 24.78 30.97 8.22
C GLU A 219 25.11 30.92 6.73
N ILE A 220 24.70 29.88 6.03
CA ILE A 220 24.95 29.65 4.60
C ILE A 220 23.85 30.29 3.74
N ILE A 221 22.64 30.41 4.27
CA ILE A 221 21.38 30.63 3.52
C ILE A 221 20.76 32.00 3.84
N ARG A 222 21.21 32.73 4.90
CA ARG A 222 20.67 34.07 5.22
C ARG A 222 20.54 35.02 4.02
N PRO A 223 21.48 35.07 3.06
CA PRO A 223 21.28 35.86 1.86
C PRO A 223 20.21 35.30 0.91
N ASN A 224 19.85 33.99 1.05
CA ASN A 224 18.96 33.27 0.13
C ASN A 224 17.68 32.73 0.78
N LEU A 225 17.35 33.12 2.02
CA LEU A 225 16.16 32.67 2.74
C LEU A 225 14.87 32.83 1.94
N LYS A 226 14.71 33.97 1.25
CA LYS A 226 13.58 34.25 0.37
C LYS A 226 13.48 33.22 -0.79
N ILE A 227 14.62 32.80 -1.35
CA ILE A 227 14.66 31.82 -2.45
C ILE A 227 14.21 30.45 -1.94
N ILE A 228 14.60 30.07 -0.73
CA ILE A 228 14.22 28.79 -0.13
C ILE A 228 12.75 28.78 0.27
N GLU A 229 12.23 29.88 0.82
CA GLU A 229 10.81 30.04 1.10
C GLU A 229 9.99 29.96 -0.20
N ILE A 230 10.43 30.65 -1.26
CA ILE A 230 9.81 30.57 -2.59
C ILE A 230 9.87 29.14 -3.14
N TYR A 231 11.02 28.46 -3.01
CA TYR A 231 11.17 27.07 -3.45
C TYR A 231 10.27 26.11 -2.65
N GLY A 232 10.18 26.30 -1.32
CA GLY A 232 9.27 25.54 -0.45
C GLY A 232 7.79 25.73 -0.83
N VAL A 233 7.39 26.96 -1.09
CA VAL A 233 6.04 27.28 -1.58
C VAL A 233 5.81 26.68 -2.96
N LEU A 234 6.79 26.78 -3.88
CA LEU A 234 6.68 26.17 -5.21
C LEU A 234 6.52 24.66 -5.14
N VAL A 235 7.30 23.98 -4.31
CA VAL A 235 7.20 22.53 -4.09
C VAL A 235 5.83 22.17 -3.52
N PHE A 236 5.34 22.92 -2.53
CA PHE A 236 4.01 22.72 -1.96
C PHE A 236 2.90 22.90 -3.01
N LEU A 237 3.02 23.92 -3.84
CA LEU A 237 2.09 24.17 -4.95
C LEU A 237 2.14 23.04 -6.00
N LEU A 238 3.34 22.55 -6.34
CA LEU A 238 3.51 21.43 -7.27
C LEU A 238 2.91 20.13 -6.71
N MET A 239 3.09 19.85 -5.41
CA MET A 239 2.46 18.71 -4.75
C MET A 239 0.92 18.86 -4.74
N GLY A 240 0.42 20.04 -4.37
CA GLY A 240 -1.02 20.34 -4.40
C GLY A 240 -1.60 20.22 -5.81
N PHE A 241 -0.88 20.68 -6.82
CA PHE A 241 -1.25 20.51 -8.22
C PHE A 241 -1.25 19.04 -8.65
N GLY A 242 -0.25 18.24 -8.20
CA GLY A 242 -0.22 16.80 -8.45
C GLY A 242 -1.44 16.07 -7.87
N ILE A 243 -1.78 16.35 -6.62
CA ILE A 243 -2.98 15.80 -5.95
C ILE A 243 -4.26 16.25 -6.67
N TYR A 244 -4.36 17.54 -7.02
CA TYR A 244 -5.49 18.07 -7.77
C TYR A 244 -5.62 17.39 -9.14
N ARG A 245 -4.52 17.23 -9.87
CA ARG A 245 -4.49 16.53 -11.15
C ARG A 245 -4.98 15.10 -11.02
N ASP A 246 -4.50 14.35 -10.02
CA ASP A 246 -4.91 12.97 -9.78
C ASP A 246 -6.42 12.88 -9.45
N LEU A 247 -6.96 13.81 -8.66
CA LEU A 247 -8.40 13.90 -8.39
C LEU A 247 -9.23 14.23 -9.64
N MET A 248 -8.68 15.02 -10.57
CA MET A 248 -9.36 15.41 -11.81
C MET A 248 -9.14 14.42 -12.95
N THR A 249 -8.32 13.40 -12.77
CA THR A 249 -8.11 12.31 -13.72
C THR A 249 -9.23 11.30 -13.58
N PHE A 250 -9.93 11.01 -14.67
CA PHE A 250 -10.84 9.87 -14.76
C PHE A 250 -9.99 8.63 -15.03
N GLU A 251 -10.19 7.60 -14.23
CA GLU A 251 -9.35 6.40 -14.26
C GLU A 251 -10.22 5.14 -14.35
N ILE A 252 -9.87 4.28 -15.30
CA ILE A 252 -10.38 2.91 -15.42
C ILE A 252 -9.19 1.99 -15.20
N SER A 253 -9.22 1.21 -14.14
CA SER A 253 -8.15 0.28 -13.77
C SER A 253 -8.64 -1.15 -13.91
N GLN A 254 -8.06 -1.92 -14.83
CA GLN A 254 -8.26 -3.37 -14.81
C GLN A 254 -7.31 -3.95 -13.77
N LEU A 255 -7.88 -4.45 -12.68
CA LEU A 255 -7.11 -4.99 -11.57
C LEU A 255 -6.63 -6.40 -11.89
N TYR A 256 -5.46 -6.76 -11.35
CA TYR A 256 -4.98 -8.14 -11.40
C TYR A 256 -5.56 -8.91 -10.19
N ILE A 257 -6.51 -9.78 -10.46
CA ILE A 257 -7.22 -10.61 -9.46
C ILE A 257 -7.00 -12.09 -9.76
N ASP A 258 -5.78 -12.46 -10.19
CA ASP A 258 -5.52 -13.79 -10.70
C ASP A 258 -6.47 -14.13 -11.88
N GLN A 259 -7.24 -15.23 -11.82
CA GLN A 259 -8.14 -15.62 -12.92
C GLN A 259 -9.45 -14.82 -12.94
N GLY A 260 -9.78 -14.08 -11.88
CA GLY A 260 -11.05 -13.37 -11.80
C GLY A 260 -11.07 -12.02 -12.53
N ASP A 261 -12.26 -11.45 -12.67
CA ASP A 261 -12.52 -10.15 -13.27
C ASP A 261 -12.84 -9.08 -12.22
N CYS A 262 -12.15 -7.97 -12.29
CA CYS A 262 -12.48 -6.79 -11.51
C CYS A 262 -11.91 -5.52 -12.16
N ALA A 263 -12.76 -4.58 -12.51
CA ALA A 263 -12.35 -3.26 -12.98
C ALA A 263 -12.82 -2.18 -12.00
N LEU A 264 -11.93 -1.23 -11.68
CA LEU A 264 -12.21 -0.09 -10.84
C LEU A 264 -12.36 1.18 -11.71
N ILE A 265 -13.44 1.92 -11.51
CA ILE A 265 -13.66 3.23 -12.11
C ILE A 265 -13.60 4.27 -11.03
N SER A 266 -12.60 5.17 -11.10
CA SER A 266 -12.37 6.22 -10.11
C SER A 266 -12.38 7.61 -10.72
N TYR A 267 -13.09 8.55 -10.08
CA TYR A 267 -13.10 9.96 -10.47
C TYR A 267 -13.61 10.84 -9.32
N LYS A 268 -12.88 11.90 -9.01
CA LYS A 268 -13.27 12.88 -7.98
C LYS A 268 -13.62 12.25 -6.63
N GLY A 269 -12.86 11.23 -6.21
CA GLY A 269 -13.03 10.54 -4.94
C GLY A 269 -14.23 9.60 -4.86
N ARG A 270 -14.92 9.34 -5.96
CA ARG A 270 -15.99 8.34 -6.06
C ARG A 270 -15.48 7.12 -6.83
N ASN A 271 -15.91 5.93 -6.38
CA ASN A 271 -15.37 4.66 -6.86
C ASN A 271 -16.51 3.70 -7.21
N TYR A 272 -16.39 3.04 -8.36
CA TYR A 272 -17.29 1.99 -8.79
C TYR A 272 -16.49 0.77 -9.20
N LEU A 273 -16.99 -0.42 -8.90
CA LEU A 273 -16.42 -1.68 -9.37
C LEU A 273 -17.30 -2.28 -10.46
N ILE A 274 -16.67 -2.90 -11.44
CA ILE A 274 -17.30 -3.82 -12.37
C ILE A 274 -16.72 -5.18 -12.04
N ASP A 275 -17.57 -6.07 -11.52
CA ASP A 275 -17.22 -7.34 -10.91
C ASP A 275 -16.28 -7.21 -9.69
N THR A 276 -16.06 -8.29 -9.00
CA THR A 276 -15.29 -8.33 -7.76
C THR A 276 -14.16 -9.34 -7.77
N GLY A 277 -14.09 -10.15 -8.81
CA GLY A 277 -13.21 -11.31 -8.87
C GLY A 277 -13.57 -12.37 -7.84
N GLY A 278 -12.78 -13.38 -7.75
CA GLY A 278 -12.93 -14.48 -6.82
C GLY A 278 -12.29 -15.75 -7.37
N ALA A 279 -12.32 -16.83 -6.61
CA ALA A 279 -12.02 -18.18 -7.09
C ALA A 279 -12.65 -19.23 -6.17
N ARG A 280 -13.18 -20.26 -6.76
CA ARG A 280 -13.94 -21.32 -6.09
C ARG A 280 -13.17 -22.04 -4.96
N PHE A 281 -11.85 -22.10 -5.06
CA PHE A 281 -11.01 -22.86 -4.15
C PHE A 281 -9.97 -22.03 -3.39
N GLU A 282 -9.88 -20.71 -3.62
CA GLU A 282 -8.90 -19.85 -2.97
C GLU A 282 -9.54 -18.68 -2.21
N ASN A 283 -9.75 -18.88 -0.90
CA ASN A 283 -10.41 -17.90 -0.03
C ASN A 283 -9.59 -16.62 0.29
N LYS A 284 -8.40 -16.43 -0.30
CA LYS A 284 -7.50 -15.30 0.04
C LYS A 284 -7.22 -14.35 -1.11
N ILE A 285 -7.94 -14.47 -2.22
CA ILE A 285 -7.73 -13.62 -3.41
C ILE A 285 -7.98 -12.15 -3.08
N ALA A 286 -9.05 -11.85 -2.35
CA ALA A 286 -9.36 -10.47 -1.97
C ALA A 286 -8.22 -9.84 -1.15
N GLU A 287 -7.71 -10.56 -0.15
CA GLU A 287 -6.63 -10.10 0.74
C GLU A 287 -5.29 -9.99 0.02
N LYS A 288 -5.04 -10.87 -0.96
CA LYS A 288 -3.77 -10.95 -1.68
C LYS A 288 -3.66 -9.92 -2.80
N TYR A 289 -4.75 -9.67 -3.52
CA TYR A 289 -4.74 -8.84 -4.73
C TYR A 289 -5.68 -7.63 -4.64
N LEU A 290 -6.98 -7.85 -4.35
CA LEU A 290 -7.99 -6.81 -4.43
C LEU A 290 -7.80 -5.70 -3.38
N PHE A 291 -7.72 -6.06 -2.10
CA PHE A 291 -7.61 -5.07 -1.04
C PHE A 291 -6.31 -4.26 -1.07
N PRO A 292 -5.14 -4.85 -1.36
CA PRO A 292 -3.93 -4.07 -1.58
C PRO A 292 -4.07 -3.07 -2.74
N SER A 293 -4.68 -3.48 -3.85
CA SER A 293 -4.90 -2.63 -5.01
C SER A 293 -5.84 -1.46 -4.70
N LEU A 294 -6.98 -1.72 -4.05
CA LEU A 294 -7.91 -0.68 -3.62
C LEU A 294 -7.28 0.29 -2.62
N LYS A 295 -6.50 -0.23 -1.67
CA LYS A 295 -5.78 0.60 -0.68
C LYS A 295 -4.74 1.51 -1.34
N LEU A 296 -3.93 0.99 -2.26
CA LEU A 296 -2.93 1.79 -2.99
C LEU A 296 -3.57 2.97 -3.72
N ARG A 297 -4.78 2.79 -4.22
CA ARG A 297 -5.57 3.84 -4.89
C ARG A 297 -6.35 4.75 -3.93
N GLY A 298 -6.26 4.49 -2.61
CA GLY A 298 -6.93 5.28 -1.58
C GLY A 298 -8.44 5.10 -1.56
N VAL A 299 -8.94 3.96 -2.05
CA VAL A 299 -10.36 3.64 -2.00
C VAL A 299 -10.76 3.34 -0.56
N SER A 300 -11.69 4.13 -0.01
CA SER A 300 -12.25 3.93 1.33
C SER A 300 -13.74 3.60 1.29
N THR A 301 -14.41 4.00 0.23
CA THR A 301 -15.84 3.76 -0.01
C THR A 301 -16.07 3.40 -1.46
N ILE A 302 -17.05 2.55 -1.71
CA ILE A 302 -17.47 2.12 -3.04
C ILE A 302 -18.90 2.63 -3.26
N ASP A 303 -19.08 3.49 -4.26
CA ASP A 303 -20.38 4.08 -4.58
C ASP A 303 -21.32 3.10 -5.28
N GLY A 304 -20.75 2.10 -5.97
CA GLY A 304 -21.52 1.02 -6.56
C GLY A 304 -20.65 -0.10 -7.08
N ILE A 305 -21.21 -1.30 -7.06
CA ILE A 305 -20.64 -2.52 -7.67
C ILE A 305 -21.63 -2.99 -8.72
N PHE A 306 -21.17 -3.17 -9.96
CA PHE A 306 -21.91 -3.79 -11.02
C PHE A 306 -21.46 -5.24 -11.12
N ILE A 307 -22.35 -6.19 -10.93
CA ILE A 307 -22.09 -7.62 -11.12
C ILE A 307 -22.59 -8.01 -12.50
N SER A 308 -21.69 -8.46 -13.35
CA SER A 308 -22.03 -8.87 -14.71
C SER A 308 -22.88 -10.16 -14.69
N HIS A 309 -22.45 -11.17 -13.96
CA HIS A 309 -23.12 -12.44 -13.73
C HIS A 309 -22.61 -13.11 -12.45
N PHE A 310 -23.16 -14.27 -12.07
CA PHE A 310 -22.90 -14.89 -10.78
C PHE A 310 -21.94 -16.08 -10.84
N ASP A 311 -20.95 -16.07 -11.74
CA ASP A 311 -19.82 -17.00 -11.65
C ASP A 311 -18.80 -16.52 -10.62
N GLU A 312 -18.18 -17.46 -9.92
CA GLU A 312 -17.34 -17.22 -8.74
C GLU A 312 -16.18 -16.25 -9.01
N ASP A 313 -15.61 -16.28 -10.21
CA ASP A 313 -14.52 -15.40 -10.64
C ASP A 313 -14.97 -13.98 -11.01
N HIS A 314 -16.29 -13.68 -10.92
CA HIS A 314 -16.86 -12.35 -11.09
C HIS A 314 -17.46 -11.79 -9.79
N PHE A 315 -18.17 -12.59 -8.99
CA PHE A 315 -18.81 -12.08 -7.77
C PHE A 315 -18.17 -12.60 -6.47
N GLY A 316 -17.28 -13.59 -6.51
CA GLY A 316 -16.83 -14.37 -5.35
C GLY A 316 -16.22 -13.58 -4.19
N ASN A 317 -15.69 -12.38 -4.44
CA ASN A 317 -15.21 -11.50 -3.36
C ASN A 317 -16.26 -10.50 -2.85
N LEU A 318 -17.52 -10.54 -3.32
CA LEU A 318 -18.54 -9.55 -2.96
C LEU A 318 -18.72 -9.45 -1.43
N ASN A 319 -18.94 -10.57 -0.74
CA ASN A 319 -19.16 -10.58 0.71
C ASN A 319 -17.95 -10.03 1.48
N LYS A 320 -16.72 -10.37 1.05
CA LYS A 320 -15.50 -9.82 1.67
C LYS A 320 -15.38 -8.31 1.47
N ILE A 321 -15.81 -7.79 0.32
CA ILE A 321 -15.86 -6.34 0.09
C ILE A 321 -16.88 -5.70 1.03
N LEU A 322 -18.06 -6.28 1.20
CA LEU A 322 -19.11 -5.76 2.08
C LEU A 322 -18.69 -5.73 3.55
N GLU A 323 -17.90 -6.72 4.00
CA GLU A 323 -17.32 -6.75 5.34
C GLU A 323 -16.27 -5.65 5.58
N ASN A 324 -15.50 -5.28 4.55
CA ASN A 324 -14.32 -4.42 4.70
C ASN A 324 -14.52 -2.99 4.18
N TYR A 325 -15.49 -2.78 3.30
CA TYR A 325 -15.75 -1.48 2.67
C TYR A 325 -17.21 -1.08 2.79
N LYS A 326 -17.47 0.22 2.90
CA LYS A 326 -18.83 0.75 2.80
C LYS A 326 -19.23 0.79 1.33
N VAL A 327 -20.17 -0.06 0.92
CA VAL A 327 -20.75 -0.11 -0.41
C VAL A 327 -22.14 0.53 -0.37
N LYS A 328 -22.45 1.44 -1.31
CA LYS A 328 -23.75 2.12 -1.33
C LYS A 328 -24.79 1.35 -2.12
N ASN A 329 -24.42 0.89 -3.32
CA ASN A 329 -25.32 0.22 -4.24
C ASN A 329 -24.66 -1.03 -4.83
N ILE A 330 -25.48 -2.05 -5.11
CA ILE A 330 -25.10 -3.22 -5.89
C ILE A 330 -26.06 -3.28 -7.08
N PHE A 331 -25.53 -3.30 -8.29
CA PHE A 331 -26.28 -3.35 -9.53
C PHE A 331 -26.17 -4.74 -10.13
N ILE A 332 -27.31 -5.36 -10.42
CA ILE A 332 -27.43 -6.70 -10.99
C ILE A 332 -28.46 -6.68 -12.12
N ASN A 333 -28.40 -7.61 -13.07
CA ASN A 333 -29.44 -7.78 -14.08
C ASN A 333 -30.41 -8.93 -13.75
N HIS A 334 -29.96 -9.96 -13.05
CA HIS A 334 -30.77 -11.11 -12.61
C HIS A 334 -30.45 -11.46 -11.16
N LEU A 335 -31.24 -12.33 -10.57
CA LEU A 335 -31.00 -12.86 -9.23
C LEU A 335 -30.12 -14.12 -9.34
N PRO A 336 -29.19 -14.36 -8.40
CA PRO A 336 -28.44 -15.59 -8.35
C PRO A 336 -29.35 -16.79 -8.05
N GLU A 337 -28.92 -17.98 -8.44
CA GLU A 337 -29.64 -19.22 -8.12
C GLU A 337 -29.71 -19.47 -6.61
N ASP A 338 -28.64 -19.12 -5.88
CA ASP A 338 -28.61 -19.12 -4.42
C ASP A 338 -28.82 -17.70 -3.87
N PRO A 339 -30.01 -17.37 -3.33
CA PRO A 339 -30.30 -16.06 -2.77
C PRO A 339 -29.38 -15.64 -1.62
N SER A 340 -28.77 -16.60 -0.90
CA SER A 340 -27.88 -16.31 0.22
C SER A 340 -26.65 -15.48 -0.17
N ILE A 341 -26.27 -15.49 -1.43
CA ILE A 341 -25.19 -14.69 -2.01
C ILE A 341 -25.43 -13.18 -1.79
N LEU A 342 -26.68 -12.75 -1.83
CA LEU A 342 -27.06 -11.33 -1.69
C LEU A 342 -27.53 -10.94 -0.28
N GLU A 343 -27.65 -11.87 0.68
CA GLU A 343 -28.15 -11.59 2.04
C GLU A 343 -27.31 -10.52 2.76
N GLU A 344 -25.98 -10.59 2.67
CA GLU A 344 -25.10 -9.55 3.23
C GLU A 344 -25.25 -8.24 2.45
N GLY A 345 -25.42 -8.31 1.13
CA GLY A 345 -25.67 -7.16 0.28
C GLY A 345 -26.92 -6.39 0.67
N GLU A 346 -28.03 -7.08 0.90
CA GLU A 346 -29.31 -6.50 1.32
C GLU A 346 -29.23 -5.79 2.68
N LYS A 347 -28.38 -6.30 3.57
CA LYS A 347 -28.20 -5.75 4.91
C LYS A 347 -27.45 -4.40 4.93
N TYR A 348 -26.47 -4.22 4.03
CA TYR A 348 -25.55 -3.09 4.08
C TYR A 348 -25.62 -2.16 2.86
N SER A 349 -26.21 -2.59 1.76
CA SER A 349 -26.22 -1.89 0.48
C SER A 349 -27.62 -1.91 -0.14
N LYS A 350 -27.86 -0.99 -1.08
CA LYS A 350 -29.08 -1.01 -1.88
C LYS A 350 -28.84 -1.88 -3.12
N ILE A 351 -29.58 -2.97 -3.26
CA ILE A 351 -29.57 -3.80 -4.47
C ILE A 351 -30.54 -3.18 -5.50
N ILE A 352 -30.06 -3.01 -6.72
CA ILE A 352 -30.78 -2.38 -7.83
C ILE A 352 -30.70 -3.30 -9.02
N LYS A 353 -31.85 -3.83 -9.44
CA LYS A 353 -31.95 -4.61 -10.68
C LYS A 353 -31.99 -3.66 -11.86
N LEU A 354 -31.16 -3.91 -12.87
CA LEU A 354 -31.05 -3.15 -14.09
C LEU A 354 -31.55 -3.97 -15.28
N SER A 355 -32.07 -3.28 -16.28
CA SER A 355 -32.55 -3.86 -17.52
C SER A 355 -31.97 -3.13 -18.73
N LYS A 356 -32.02 -3.76 -19.88
CA LYS A 356 -31.54 -3.17 -21.14
C LYS A 356 -32.11 -1.76 -21.37
N GLY A 357 -31.20 -0.82 -21.63
CA GLY A 357 -31.52 0.59 -21.87
C GLY A 357 -31.47 1.46 -20.63
N ASP A 358 -31.31 0.87 -19.41
CA ASP A 358 -31.12 1.64 -18.20
C ASP A 358 -29.83 2.44 -18.24
N ARG A 359 -29.88 3.67 -17.71
CA ARG A 359 -28.76 4.60 -17.69
C ARG A 359 -28.51 5.12 -16.29
N ILE A 360 -27.34 4.83 -15.74
CA ILE A 360 -26.91 5.25 -14.43
C ILE A 360 -25.90 6.38 -14.56
N LYS A 361 -26.17 7.52 -13.94
CA LYS A 361 -25.25 8.64 -13.87
C LYS A 361 -24.23 8.40 -12.76
N LEU A 362 -23.00 8.01 -13.12
CA LEU A 362 -21.92 7.80 -12.16
C LEU A 362 -21.34 9.14 -11.68
N PHE A 363 -21.03 10.05 -12.64
CA PHE A 363 -20.50 11.40 -12.39
C PHE A 363 -21.23 12.42 -13.27
N LYS A 364 -20.87 13.70 -13.13
CA LYS A 364 -21.51 14.77 -13.92
C LYS A 364 -21.45 14.50 -15.42
N ASP A 365 -20.29 14.06 -15.90
CA ASP A 365 -19.98 13.87 -17.32
C ASP A 365 -19.73 12.39 -17.67
N THR A 366 -20.28 11.46 -16.87
CA THR A 366 -20.08 10.01 -17.03
C THR A 366 -21.37 9.25 -16.75
N ARG A 367 -21.72 8.38 -17.63
CA ARG A 367 -22.88 7.50 -17.53
C ARG A 367 -22.52 6.06 -17.87
N MET A 368 -23.17 5.14 -17.21
CA MET A 368 -23.18 3.72 -17.52
C MET A 368 -24.52 3.38 -18.15
N GLU A 369 -24.51 2.70 -19.28
CA GLU A 369 -25.70 2.23 -19.99
C GLU A 369 -25.67 0.71 -20.08
N VAL A 370 -26.80 0.06 -19.81
CA VAL A 370 -26.98 -1.37 -20.00
C VAL A 370 -27.35 -1.61 -21.45
N LEU A 371 -26.45 -2.17 -22.25
CA LEU A 371 -26.72 -2.50 -23.66
C LEU A 371 -27.51 -3.80 -23.80
N LEU A 372 -27.16 -4.81 -22.97
CA LEU A 372 -27.84 -6.11 -22.94
C LEU A 372 -27.96 -6.55 -21.48
N ASP A 373 -29.11 -7.04 -21.08
CA ASP A 373 -29.34 -7.59 -19.73
C ASP A 373 -29.30 -9.13 -19.69
N ASN A 374 -29.54 -9.78 -20.83
CA ASN A 374 -29.37 -11.22 -21.05
C ASN A 374 -30.01 -12.16 -19.99
N GLU A 375 -30.90 -11.66 -19.14
CA GLU A 375 -31.49 -12.40 -18.00
C GLU A 375 -32.11 -13.75 -18.40
N LYS A 376 -32.60 -13.87 -19.65
CA LYS A 376 -33.34 -15.04 -20.13
C LYS A 376 -32.47 -16.11 -20.79
N LYS A 377 -31.14 -15.93 -20.81
CA LYS A 377 -30.22 -16.93 -21.35
C LYS A 377 -30.10 -18.11 -20.38
N GLU A 378 -29.75 -19.27 -20.90
CA GLU A 378 -29.66 -20.51 -20.10
C GLU A 378 -28.31 -20.61 -19.37
N GLU A 379 -27.20 -20.33 -20.08
CA GLU A 379 -25.86 -20.40 -19.54
C GLU A 379 -25.55 -19.15 -18.71
N GLU A 380 -24.92 -19.32 -17.53
CA GLU A 380 -24.63 -18.24 -16.61
C GLU A 380 -23.73 -17.17 -17.23
N ASN A 381 -22.67 -17.58 -17.93
CA ASN A 381 -21.79 -16.65 -18.67
C ASN A 381 -22.59 -15.78 -19.65
N ASP A 382 -23.51 -16.38 -20.39
CA ASP A 382 -24.34 -15.69 -21.35
C ASP A 382 -25.39 -14.77 -20.72
N LYS A 383 -25.69 -14.93 -19.42
CA LYS A 383 -26.52 -13.97 -18.65
C LYS A 383 -25.78 -12.67 -18.34
N SER A 384 -24.50 -12.56 -18.67
CA SER A 384 -23.69 -11.37 -18.38
C SER A 384 -24.36 -10.08 -18.85
N MET A 385 -24.40 -9.12 -17.93
CA MET A 385 -24.84 -7.76 -18.20
C MET A 385 -23.76 -6.99 -19.00
N VAL A 386 -24.09 -6.58 -20.22
CA VAL A 386 -23.18 -5.81 -21.06
C VAL A 386 -23.33 -4.33 -20.77
N LEU A 387 -22.23 -3.69 -20.35
CA LEU A 387 -22.21 -2.31 -19.89
C LEU A 387 -21.39 -1.41 -20.81
N LEU A 388 -21.97 -0.29 -21.23
CA LEU A 388 -21.28 0.79 -21.94
C LEU A 388 -21.05 1.97 -21.00
N LEU A 389 -19.80 2.25 -20.70
CA LEU A 389 -19.37 3.43 -19.97
C LEU A 389 -19.02 4.54 -20.96
N ASP A 390 -19.65 5.71 -20.82
CA ASP A 390 -19.37 6.89 -21.62
C ASP A 390 -18.89 8.03 -20.72
N HIS A 391 -17.61 8.37 -20.83
CA HIS A 391 -17.01 9.52 -20.16
C HIS A 391 -16.52 10.54 -21.20
N LYS A 392 -17.24 11.66 -21.35
CA LYS A 392 -16.86 12.74 -22.29
C LYS A 392 -16.50 12.23 -23.69
N SER A 393 -17.30 11.30 -24.22
CA SER A 393 -17.11 10.64 -25.51
C SER A 393 -16.04 9.54 -25.56
N PHE A 394 -15.26 9.30 -24.51
CA PHE A 394 -14.45 8.09 -24.38
C PHE A 394 -15.36 6.95 -23.93
N LYS A 395 -15.48 5.94 -24.77
CA LYS A 395 -16.41 4.83 -24.56
C LYS A 395 -15.66 3.56 -24.21
N THR A 396 -16.05 2.94 -23.10
CA THR A 396 -15.53 1.64 -22.67
C THR A 396 -16.66 0.62 -22.63
N LEU A 397 -16.42 -0.54 -23.20
CA LEU A 397 -17.38 -1.65 -23.21
C LEU A 397 -16.88 -2.74 -22.25
N PHE A 398 -17.74 -3.11 -21.30
CA PHE A 398 -17.57 -4.25 -20.42
C PHE A 398 -18.56 -5.33 -20.85
N THR A 399 -18.06 -6.48 -21.22
CA THR A 399 -18.83 -7.55 -21.85
C THR A 399 -19.20 -8.69 -20.90
N GLY A 400 -18.59 -8.72 -19.70
CA GLY A 400 -18.63 -9.93 -18.87
C GLY A 400 -18.06 -11.11 -19.65
N ASP A 401 -18.73 -12.26 -19.59
CA ASP A 401 -18.26 -13.51 -20.18
C ASP A 401 -19.15 -14.04 -21.30
N ILE A 402 -19.85 -13.10 -22.01
CA ILE A 402 -20.72 -13.46 -23.13
C ILE A 402 -19.99 -14.22 -24.23
N SER A 403 -20.73 -15.12 -24.89
CA SER A 403 -20.28 -15.85 -26.07
C SER A 403 -20.31 -14.97 -27.34
N ALA A 404 -19.64 -15.44 -28.40
CA ALA A 404 -19.60 -14.80 -29.71
C ALA A 404 -21.00 -14.56 -30.32
N ASP A 405 -21.98 -15.41 -30.01
CA ASP A 405 -23.34 -15.28 -30.50
C ASP A 405 -24.01 -14.01 -29.94
N ILE A 406 -23.75 -13.68 -28.67
CA ILE A 406 -24.26 -12.46 -28.04
C ILE A 406 -23.43 -11.26 -28.45
N GLU A 407 -22.10 -11.39 -28.60
CA GLU A 407 -21.26 -10.31 -29.12
C GLU A 407 -21.75 -9.73 -30.42
N ARG A 408 -22.30 -10.58 -31.35
CA ARG A 408 -22.84 -10.14 -32.62
C ARG A 408 -24.04 -9.21 -32.51
N GLU A 409 -24.77 -9.23 -31.40
CA GLU A 409 -25.90 -8.32 -31.14
C GLU A 409 -25.44 -6.89 -30.82
N ILE A 410 -24.15 -6.70 -30.44
CA ILE A 410 -23.62 -5.41 -30.01
C ILE A 410 -23.23 -4.58 -31.25
N ASN A 411 -23.77 -3.36 -31.32
CA ASN A 411 -23.48 -2.43 -32.40
C ASN A 411 -23.16 -1.03 -31.83
N SER A 412 -22.07 -0.93 -31.09
CA SER A 412 -21.64 0.34 -30.48
C SER A 412 -20.14 0.52 -30.65
N LYS A 413 -19.72 1.59 -31.34
CA LYS A 413 -18.29 1.94 -31.44
C LYS A 413 -17.74 2.33 -30.07
N VAL A 414 -16.57 1.82 -29.74
CA VAL A 414 -15.92 2.04 -28.44
C VAL A 414 -14.43 2.36 -28.60
N ASP A 415 -13.84 2.98 -27.61
CA ASP A 415 -12.41 3.26 -27.59
C ASP A 415 -11.63 2.16 -26.84
N LEU A 416 -12.22 1.62 -25.76
CA LEU A 416 -11.64 0.55 -24.95
C LEU A 416 -12.64 -0.62 -24.83
N LEU A 417 -12.15 -1.82 -25.05
CA LEU A 417 -12.89 -3.07 -24.87
C LEU A 417 -12.30 -3.86 -23.70
N LYS A 418 -13.10 -4.19 -22.69
CA LYS A 418 -12.82 -5.32 -21.80
C LYS A 418 -13.25 -6.59 -22.54
N VAL A 419 -12.28 -7.41 -22.90
CA VAL A 419 -12.49 -8.62 -23.71
C VAL A 419 -13.31 -9.65 -22.93
N ALA A 420 -14.29 -10.24 -23.57
CA ALA A 420 -15.19 -11.21 -22.95
C ALA A 420 -14.47 -12.51 -22.58
N HIS A 421 -14.95 -13.14 -21.50
CA HIS A 421 -14.59 -14.49 -21.07
C HIS A 421 -13.07 -14.71 -21.02
N HIS A 422 -12.34 -13.76 -20.44
CA HIS A 422 -10.88 -13.79 -20.28
C HIS A 422 -10.08 -14.03 -21.57
N GLY A 423 -10.68 -13.72 -22.73
CA GLY A 423 -10.11 -14.02 -24.04
C GLY A 423 -10.27 -15.50 -24.44
N SER A 424 -11.39 -16.12 -24.08
CA SER A 424 -11.75 -17.47 -24.53
C SER A 424 -11.87 -17.54 -26.05
N ARG A 425 -11.64 -18.74 -26.62
CA ARG A 425 -11.90 -19.03 -28.05
C ARG A 425 -13.36 -18.91 -28.44
N THR A 426 -14.27 -18.90 -27.46
CA THR A 426 -15.71 -18.78 -27.65
C THR A 426 -16.20 -17.34 -27.73
N SER A 427 -15.30 -16.36 -27.64
CA SER A 427 -15.58 -14.92 -27.66
C SER A 427 -14.65 -14.17 -28.60
N THR A 428 -14.81 -12.86 -28.70
CA THR A 428 -13.95 -11.95 -29.49
C THR A 428 -13.99 -12.25 -30.99
N CYS A 429 -15.21 -12.40 -31.52
CA CYS A 429 -15.40 -12.74 -32.93
C CYS A 429 -15.15 -11.55 -33.88
N ASP A 430 -14.73 -11.85 -35.12
CA ASP A 430 -14.42 -10.83 -36.16
C ASP A 430 -15.56 -9.84 -36.36
N GLU A 431 -16.80 -10.34 -36.52
CA GLU A 431 -17.98 -9.50 -36.78
C GLU A 431 -18.23 -8.48 -35.66
N PHE A 432 -18.01 -8.86 -34.42
CA PHE A 432 -18.11 -7.99 -33.26
C PHE A 432 -17.04 -6.89 -33.30
N LEU A 433 -15.79 -7.24 -33.59
CA LEU A 433 -14.67 -6.30 -33.67
C LEU A 433 -14.84 -5.31 -34.84
N GLU A 434 -15.41 -5.76 -35.99
CA GLU A 434 -15.74 -4.89 -37.12
C GLU A 434 -16.83 -3.84 -36.79
N LYS A 435 -17.81 -4.22 -35.96
CA LYS A 435 -18.89 -3.34 -35.53
C LYS A 435 -18.44 -2.36 -34.45
N THR A 436 -17.72 -2.84 -33.46
CA THR A 436 -17.35 -2.06 -32.27
C THR A 436 -16.08 -1.24 -32.46
N ARG A 437 -15.13 -1.68 -33.27
CA ARG A 437 -13.87 -1.01 -33.65
C ARG A 437 -13.10 -0.43 -32.48
N PRO A 438 -12.82 -1.20 -31.43
CA PRO A 438 -12.05 -0.71 -30.32
C PRO A 438 -10.62 -0.37 -30.76
N LYS A 439 -10.02 0.67 -30.19
CA LYS A 439 -8.60 1.00 -30.39
C LYS A 439 -7.73 0.26 -29.40
N LEU A 440 -8.29 0.02 -28.23
CA LEU A 440 -7.61 -0.61 -27.09
C LEU A 440 -8.47 -1.76 -26.57
N ALA A 441 -7.80 -2.81 -26.10
CA ALA A 441 -8.45 -3.91 -25.41
C ALA A 441 -7.69 -4.26 -24.13
N VAL A 442 -8.41 -4.77 -23.14
CA VAL A 442 -7.81 -5.34 -21.92
C VAL A 442 -8.44 -6.69 -21.63
N ILE A 443 -7.57 -7.64 -21.28
CA ILE A 443 -7.92 -9.03 -20.99
C ILE A 443 -7.52 -9.29 -19.53
N SER A 444 -8.47 -9.73 -18.71
CA SER A 444 -8.20 -10.26 -17.39
C SER A 444 -7.84 -11.72 -17.50
N ALA A 445 -6.68 -12.13 -17.01
CA ALA A 445 -6.26 -13.53 -16.98
C ALA A 445 -5.20 -13.74 -15.90
N GLY A 446 -5.23 -14.89 -15.24
CA GLY A 446 -4.22 -15.29 -14.26
C GLY A 446 -2.92 -15.74 -14.91
N TYR A 447 -1.83 -15.64 -14.16
CA TYR A 447 -0.55 -16.20 -14.58
C TYR A 447 -0.61 -17.74 -14.54
N GLU A 448 -0.19 -18.41 -15.62
CA GLU A 448 -0.20 -19.89 -15.75
C GLU A 448 -1.57 -20.52 -15.39
N ASN A 449 -2.68 -19.84 -15.78
CA ASN A 449 -4.02 -20.32 -15.46
C ASN A 449 -4.34 -21.64 -16.16
N SER A 450 -5.14 -22.49 -15.48
CA SER A 450 -5.49 -23.84 -15.94
C SER A 450 -6.39 -23.85 -17.18
N TYR A 451 -7.03 -22.74 -17.53
CA TYR A 451 -7.92 -22.61 -18.69
C TYR A 451 -7.16 -22.29 -19.97
N GLY A 452 -5.89 -21.88 -19.86
CA GLY A 452 -5.07 -21.45 -20.99
C GLY A 452 -5.47 -20.10 -21.59
N HIS A 453 -6.19 -19.27 -20.80
CA HIS A 453 -6.59 -17.92 -21.22
C HIS A 453 -5.44 -16.91 -21.17
N PRO A 454 -5.38 -15.94 -22.07
CA PRO A 454 -6.21 -15.82 -23.27
C PRO A 454 -5.82 -16.84 -24.33
N HIS A 455 -6.80 -17.38 -25.06
CA HIS A 455 -6.55 -18.28 -26.17
C HIS A 455 -5.96 -17.54 -27.38
N LYS A 456 -5.17 -18.28 -28.16
CA LYS A 456 -4.46 -17.73 -29.31
C LYS A 456 -5.40 -17.14 -30.36
N GLU A 457 -6.54 -17.77 -30.57
CA GLU A 457 -7.57 -17.34 -31.53
C GLU A 457 -8.11 -15.95 -31.20
N SER A 458 -8.36 -15.69 -29.92
CA SER A 458 -8.83 -14.38 -29.45
C SER A 458 -7.77 -13.29 -29.67
N LEU A 459 -6.49 -13.60 -29.40
CA LEU A 459 -5.38 -12.68 -29.64
C LEU A 459 -5.16 -12.41 -31.13
N GLU A 460 -5.21 -13.45 -31.98
CA GLU A 460 -5.10 -13.31 -33.45
C GLU A 460 -6.21 -12.43 -34.03
N ASN A 461 -7.44 -12.52 -33.50
CA ASN A 461 -8.53 -11.65 -33.92
C ASN A 461 -8.27 -10.19 -33.55
N LEU A 462 -7.77 -9.92 -32.33
CA LEU A 462 -7.41 -8.55 -31.93
C LEU A 462 -6.27 -8.00 -32.80
N GLU A 463 -5.24 -8.79 -33.06
CA GLU A 463 -4.09 -8.42 -33.92
C GLU A 463 -4.51 -8.15 -35.37
N LYS A 464 -5.36 -8.99 -35.92
CA LYS A 464 -5.93 -8.84 -37.27
C LYS A 464 -6.65 -7.50 -37.46
N HIS A 465 -7.33 -7.03 -36.42
CA HIS A 465 -8.03 -5.74 -36.43
C HIS A 465 -7.14 -4.56 -36.00
N GLY A 466 -5.85 -4.78 -35.74
CA GLY A 466 -4.88 -3.74 -35.35
C GLY A 466 -5.18 -3.14 -33.95
N ILE A 467 -5.80 -3.90 -33.06
CA ILE A 467 -6.18 -3.46 -31.71
C ILE A 467 -5.00 -3.65 -30.77
N ILE A 468 -4.62 -2.60 -30.06
CA ILE A 468 -3.58 -2.69 -29.02
C ILE A 468 -4.21 -3.31 -27.78
N TYR A 469 -3.65 -4.41 -27.29
CA TYR A 469 -4.20 -5.11 -26.14
C TYR A 469 -3.19 -5.33 -25.01
N TYR A 470 -3.73 -5.38 -23.80
CA TYR A 470 -3.03 -5.63 -22.54
C TYR A 470 -3.63 -6.86 -21.88
N VAL A 471 -2.77 -7.67 -21.23
CA VAL A 471 -3.18 -8.88 -20.52
C VAL A 471 -2.69 -8.81 -19.09
N THR A 472 -3.58 -8.90 -18.10
CA THR A 472 -3.21 -8.71 -16.69
C THR A 472 -2.15 -9.70 -16.19
N SER A 473 -2.09 -10.93 -16.71
CA SER A 473 -1.05 -11.91 -16.37
C SER A 473 0.35 -11.50 -16.83
N ARG A 474 0.46 -10.70 -17.89
CA ARG A 474 1.72 -10.22 -18.47
C ARG A 474 2.06 -8.80 -18.04
N ASP A 475 1.06 -7.92 -18.07
CA ASP A 475 1.24 -6.47 -17.92
C ASP A 475 0.94 -6.00 -16.47
N GLY A 476 0.49 -6.90 -15.60
CA GLY A 476 0.00 -6.54 -14.26
C GLY A 476 -1.32 -5.79 -14.32
N GLU A 477 -1.57 -4.94 -13.34
CA GLU A 477 -2.72 -4.03 -13.38
C GLU A 477 -2.52 -2.97 -14.45
N VAL A 478 -3.60 -2.66 -15.19
CA VAL A 478 -3.55 -1.70 -16.31
C VAL A 478 -4.49 -0.54 -16.02
N ASP A 479 -3.94 0.66 -15.91
CA ASP A 479 -4.68 1.89 -15.64
C ASP A 479 -4.81 2.72 -16.92
N PHE A 480 -6.05 2.99 -17.33
CA PHE A 480 -6.39 3.91 -18.42
C PHE A 480 -6.80 5.24 -17.79
N LYS A 481 -5.98 6.26 -17.91
CA LYS A 481 -6.15 7.57 -17.27
C LYS A 481 -6.50 8.63 -18.29
N ILE A 482 -7.61 9.32 -18.06
CA ILE A 482 -8.12 10.36 -18.96
C ILE A 482 -8.13 11.70 -18.22
N LEU A 483 -7.31 12.63 -18.68
CA LEU A 483 -7.25 14.00 -18.19
C LEU A 483 -7.53 14.97 -19.35
N GLY A 484 -8.67 15.62 -19.33
CA GLY A 484 -9.14 16.40 -20.48
C GLY A 484 -9.35 15.49 -21.69
N ASN A 485 -8.57 15.70 -22.75
CA ASN A 485 -8.59 14.90 -23.99
C ASN A 485 -7.37 13.97 -24.10
N GLN A 486 -6.52 13.92 -23.09
CA GLN A 486 -5.32 13.08 -23.10
C GLN A 486 -5.61 11.76 -22.41
N LEU A 487 -5.30 10.66 -23.10
CA LEU A 487 -5.28 9.32 -22.57
C LEU A 487 -3.83 8.93 -22.26
N SER A 488 -3.58 8.46 -21.07
CA SER A 488 -2.33 7.79 -20.69
C SER A 488 -2.63 6.40 -20.17
N ILE A 489 -1.74 5.46 -20.45
CA ILE A 489 -1.87 4.06 -20.04
C ILE A 489 -0.66 3.74 -19.16
N GLU A 490 -0.93 3.31 -17.94
CA GLU A 490 0.11 2.90 -16.99
C GLU A 490 -0.05 1.40 -16.71
N ARG A 491 1.06 0.69 -16.67
CA ARG A 491 1.12 -0.73 -16.33
C ARG A 491 1.85 -0.88 -15.01
N ASN A 492 1.22 -1.53 -14.04
CA ASN A 492 1.81 -1.78 -12.73
C ASN A 492 2.38 -3.20 -12.70
N ASN A 493 3.41 -3.43 -13.50
CA ASN A 493 4.16 -4.67 -13.43
C ASN A 493 5.14 -4.62 -12.26
N ARG A 494 5.06 -5.57 -11.32
CA ARG A 494 5.89 -5.61 -10.10
C ARG A 494 7.39 -5.76 -10.38
N GLU A 495 7.80 -5.96 -11.63
CA GLU A 495 9.20 -6.09 -12.03
C GLU A 495 9.96 -4.75 -12.20
N GLU A 496 9.29 -3.59 -12.13
CA GLU A 496 9.97 -2.29 -12.32
C GLU A 496 10.65 -1.72 -11.05
N ASP A 497 11.13 -2.57 -10.15
CA ASP A 497 11.83 -2.14 -8.93
C ASP A 497 13.29 -1.66 -9.15
N TYR A 498 13.79 -1.61 -10.41
CA TYR A 498 15.14 -1.10 -10.71
C TYR A 498 15.37 0.36 -10.27
N LYS A 499 14.32 1.17 -10.17
CA LYS A 499 14.40 2.55 -9.65
C LYS A 499 14.88 2.57 -8.20
N PHE A 500 14.42 1.62 -7.39
CA PHE A 500 14.91 1.44 -6.02
C PHE A 500 16.34 0.94 -5.98
N TYR A 501 16.74 0.05 -6.91
CA TYR A 501 18.11 -0.42 -7.02
C TYR A 501 19.07 0.74 -7.29
N LEU A 502 18.72 1.62 -8.22
CA LEU A 502 19.49 2.83 -8.53
C LEU A 502 19.58 3.77 -7.31
N LEU A 503 18.48 3.93 -6.58
CA LEU A 503 18.45 4.73 -5.36
C LEU A 503 19.33 4.13 -4.25
N SER A 504 19.33 2.80 -4.10
CA SER A 504 20.21 2.08 -3.16
C SER A 504 21.68 2.37 -3.46
N ILE A 505 22.08 2.32 -4.73
CA ILE A 505 23.44 2.65 -5.17
C ILE A 505 23.77 4.12 -4.86
N ILE A 506 22.86 5.04 -5.17
CA ILE A 506 23.07 6.48 -4.92
C ILE A 506 23.18 6.76 -3.42
N LEU A 507 22.33 6.17 -2.58
CA LEU A 507 22.39 6.31 -1.13
C LEU A 507 23.70 5.74 -0.55
N ASN A 508 24.10 4.55 -0.97
CA ASN A 508 25.35 3.93 -0.52
C ASN A 508 26.58 4.74 -0.94
N THR A 509 26.64 5.22 -2.18
CA THR A 509 27.74 6.04 -2.67
C THR A 509 27.78 7.41 -1.98
N SER A 510 26.62 8.02 -1.71
CA SER A 510 26.53 9.29 -0.96
C SER A 510 26.94 9.12 0.50
N LEU A 511 26.56 8.04 1.17
CA LEU A 511 26.97 7.70 2.52
C LEU A 511 28.47 7.46 2.63
N LEU A 512 29.04 6.67 1.70
CA LEU A 512 30.50 6.43 1.63
C LEU A 512 31.25 7.75 1.39
N TYR A 513 30.74 8.64 0.56
CA TYR A 513 31.34 9.95 0.32
C TYR A 513 31.34 10.84 1.57
N ILE A 514 30.21 10.87 2.32
CA ILE A 514 30.08 11.65 3.57
C ILE A 514 31.07 11.14 4.62
N VAL A 515 31.17 9.81 4.79
CA VAL A 515 32.09 9.18 5.73
C VAL A 515 33.54 9.45 5.35
N ALA A 516 33.89 9.30 4.06
CA ALA A 516 35.22 9.56 3.55
C ALA A 516 35.65 11.04 3.72
N ARG A 517 34.73 11.98 3.44
CA ARG A 517 34.97 13.42 3.60
C ARG A 517 35.18 13.79 5.06
N LYS A 518 34.38 13.23 5.99
CA LYS A 518 34.52 13.50 7.43
C LYS A 518 35.84 12.98 7.97
N ASN A 519 36.27 11.79 7.54
CA ASN A 519 37.58 11.25 7.86
C ASN A 519 38.73 12.09 7.32
N TYR A 520 38.60 12.62 6.11
CA TYR A 520 39.59 13.53 5.54
C TYR A 520 39.69 14.85 6.32
N GLU A 521 38.56 15.45 6.74
CA GLU A 521 38.54 16.66 7.56
C GLU A 521 39.10 16.41 8.97
N LEU A 522 38.83 15.26 9.60
CA LEU A 522 39.43 14.84 10.88
C LEU A 522 40.95 14.68 10.77
N GLN A 523 41.47 14.02 9.75
CA GLN A 523 42.92 13.88 9.53
C GLN A 523 43.59 15.23 9.29
N LYS A 524 42.95 16.14 8.58
CA LYS A 524 43.46 17.49 8.33
C LYS A 524 43.49 18.35 9.58
N ASN A 525 42.54 18.15 10.50
CA ASN A 525 42.53 18.86 11.81
C ASN A 525 43.52 18.27 12.84
N LEU A 526 43.89 17.00 12.70
CA LEU A 526 44.93 16.35 13.51
C LEU A 526 46.36 16.67 13.06
N GLN A 527 46.51 17.19 11.81
CA GLN A 527 47.80 17.65 11.28
C GLN A 527 48.04 19.15 11.46
N ARG A 528 47.06 19.88 11.98
CA ARG A 528 47.16 21.29 12.42
C ARG A 528 47.24 21.35 13.94
#